data_484719b807b72e6d368358566f236903
#
_entry.id   484719b807b72e6d368358566f236903
#
_cell.length_a   1.000
_cell.length_b   1.000
_cell.length_c   1.000
_cell.angle_alpha   90.00
_cell.angle_beta   90.00
_cell.angle_gamma   90.00
#
_symmetry.space_group_name_H-M   'P 1'
#
loop_
_entity.id
_entity.type
_entity.pdbx_description
1 polymer ?
#
loop_
_entity_poly.entity_id
_entity_poly.type
_entity_poly.pdbx_seq_one_letter_code
_entity_poly.pdbx_strand_id
1 'polypeptide(L)'
;MTRQEFAHWQNKQTNNVSIDILPSAQNWLLLLTFDGAFYHGWQVQPDIPTIQDTLQKSIQRLTGETVRVNGAGRTDSGVHALNYTANFNSTAKNILTAEKWYSALNAVLPDDIVVKYVQSVPADFHARHNAIGKRYRYMICSQNYNSPFTKNKSWHVGQTLDLDIMRQAAEILKGKHDFSAFRSSNCSSLNTVKDIREISIGKSHFQNSIIQIEIEANSFLQHMVRIITGTLVEISQARISFADVKKALNNGDRNLVGCTAPAHGLYSLKVIYPDGLVNWPKKVIDN
;
A
#
# COMPACT_ATOMS: atom_id res chain seq x y z
N MET A 1 -20.34 -50.53 -46.72
CA MET A 1 -20.72 -49.85 -45.47
C MET A 1 -22.23 -49.73 -45.49
N THR A 2 -22.91 -50.54 -44.69
CA THR A 2 -24.39 -50.59 -44.61
C THR A 2 -24.91 -49.45 -43.76
N ARG A 3 -26.20 -49.09 -43.95
CA ARG A 3 -26.84 -48.05 -43.08
C ARG A 3 -26.77 -48.33 -41.59
N GLN A 4 -26.65 -49.62 -41.19
CA GLN A 4 -26.48 -50.02 -39.79
C GLN A 4 -25.04 -49.76 -39.28
N GLU A 5 -24.03 -49.95 -40.07
CA GLU A 5 -22.64 -49.64 -39.74
C GLU A 5 -22.42 -48.14 -39.59
N PHE A 6 -23.09 -47.31 -40.39
CA PHE A 6 -23.02 -45.83 -40.27
C PHE A 6 -23.72 -45.32 -39.00
N ALA A 7 -24.84 -45.91 -38.62
CA ALA A 7 -25.51 -45.56 -37.38
C ALA A 7 -24.71 -46.00 -36.14
N HIS A 8 -24.00 -47.11 -36.20
CA HIS A 8 -23.13 -47.59 -35.12
C HIS A 8 -21.85 -46.73 -35.02
N TRP A 9 -21.36 -46.17 -36.11
CA TRP A 9 -20.23 -45.25 -36.12
C TRP A 9 -20.62 -43.87 -35.57
N GLN A 10 -21.82 -43.35 -35.84
CA GLN A 10 -22.31 -42.10 -35.27
C GLN A 10 -22.57 -42.22 -33.74
N ASN A 11 -23.04 -43.36 -33.27
CA ASN A 11 -23.21 -43.58 -31.81
C ASN A 11 -21.91 -43.79 -31.02
N LYS A 12 -20.80 -44.12 -31.70
CA LYS A 12 -19.46 -44.16 -31.04
C LYS A 12 -18.78 -42.84 -30.93
N GLN A 13 -19.23 -41.78 -31.62
CA GLN A 13 -18.66 -40.43 -31.53
C GLN A 13 -19.34 -39.52 -30.50
N THR A 14 -20.42 -39.97 -29.84
CA THR A 14 -20.96 -39.30 -28.65
C THR A 14 -20.33 -39.83 -27.36
N ASN A 15 -19.02 -40.04 -27.36
CA ASN A 15 -18.29 -40.06 -26.14
C ASN A 15 -18.30 -38.62 -25.60
N ASN A 16 -19.02 -38.41 -24.49
CA ASN A 16 -18.92 -37.28 -23.61
C ASN A 16 -17.44 -36.94 -23.36
N VAL A 17 -16.88 -36.10 -24.20
CA VAL A 17 -15.79 -35.25 -23.78
C VAL A 17 -16.46 -34.29 -22.82
N SER A 18 -16.45 -34.63 -21.53
CA SER A 18 -16.56 -33.64 -20.48
C SER A 18 -15.43 -32.66 -20.76
N ILE A 19 -15.78 -31.56 -21.41
CA ILE A 19 -14.91 -30.38 -21.39
C ILE A 19 -14.83 -30.06 -19.91
N ASP A 20 -13.75 -30.48 -19.25
CA ASP A 20 -13.36 -29.94 -17.96
C ASP A 20 -13.20 -28.43 -18.20
N ILE A 21 -14.30 -27.70 -17.95
CA ILE A 21 -14.27 -26.25 -17.89
C ILE A 21 -13.33 -26.00 -16.71
N LEU A 22 -12.06 -25.70 -17.04
CA LEU A 22 -11.11 -25.23 -16.03
C LEU A 22 -11.82 -24.14 -15.25
N PRO A 23 -11.91 -24.24 -13.94
CA PRO A 23 -12.59 -23.23 -13.14
C PRO A 23 -11.98 -21.88 -13.50
N SER A 24 -12.83 -20.93 -13.88
CA SER A 24 -12.37 -19.56 -14.16
C SER A 24 -11.64 -19.06 -12.91
N ALA A 25 -10.44 -18.49 -13.10
CA ALA A 25 -9.65 -17.97 -12.01
C ALA A 25 -10.47 -16.93 -11.22
N GLN A 26 -10.61 -17.13 -9.91
CA GLN A 26 -11.25 -16.18 -9.02
C GLN A 26 -10.25 -15.11 -8.59
N ASN A 27 -10.62 -13.84 -8.68
CA ASN A 27 -9.82 -12.72 -8.21
C ASN A 27 -10.10 -12.46 -6.71
N TRP A 28 -9.04 -12.50 -5.90
CA TRP A 28 -9.09 -12.33 -4.46
C TRP A 28 -8.41 -11.04 -4.04
N LEU A 29 -9.11 -10.20 -3.29
CA LEU A 29 -8.59 -8.99 -2.69
C LEU A 29 -8.24 -9.25 -1.23
N LEU A 30 -7.02 -8.90 -0.86
CA LEU A 30 -6.49 -8.97 0.50
C LEU A 30 -6.41 -7.58 1.12
N LEU A 31 -6.81 -7.45 2.38
CA LEU A 31 -6.45 -6.36 3.26
C LEU A 31 -5.34 -6.85 4.19
N LEU A 32 -4.18 -6.19 4.14
CA LEU A 32 -2.97 -6.60 4.82
C LEU A 32 -2.55 -5.57 5.87
N THR A 33 -1.93 -6.05 6.95
CA THR A 33 -1.05 -5.24 7.79
C THR A 33 0.32 -5.89 7.81
N PHE A 34 1.39 -5.08 7.85
CA PHE A 34 2.74 -5.60 7.91
C PHE A 34 3.74 -4.64 8.57
N ASP A 35 4.71 -5.24 9.25
CA ASP A 35 5.92 -4.58 9.69
C ASP A 35 6.96 -4.65 8.57
N GLY A 36 7.28 -3.51 7.97
CA GLY A 36 8.24 -3.44 6.86
C GLY A 36 9.71 -3.39 7.28
N ALA A 37 10.03 -3.41 8.58
CA ALA A 37 11.38 -3.15 9.08
C ALA A 37 12.45 -4.09 8.50
N PHE A 38 12.08 -5.35 8.23
CA PHE A 38 12.99 -6.37 7.70
C PHE A 38 12.79 -6.66 6.20
N TYR A 39 12.00 -5.84 5.50
CA TYR A 39 11.69 -6.01 4.09
C TYR A 39 12.24 -4.87 3.25
N HIS A 40 12.73 -5.22 2.07
CA HIS A 40 13.19 -4.25 1.07
C HIS A 40 12.02 -3.68 0.24
N GLY A 41 10.92 -3.34 0.95
CA GLY A 41 9.70 -2.77 0.40
C GLY A 41 8.74 -3.81 -0.16
N TRP A 42 7.80 -3.34 -0.95
CA TRP A 42 6.75 -4.18 -1.53
C TRP A 42 7.24 -5.07 -2.67
N GLN A 43 7.88 -4.46 -3.68
CA GLN A 43 8.13 -5.08 -4.98
C GLN A 43 9.17 -6.18 -4.92
N VAL A 44 8.88 -7.35 -5.53
CA VAL A 44 9.84 -8.45 -5.71
C VAL A 44 11.14 -7.96 -6.31
N GLN A 45 12.24 -8.37 -5.71
CA GLN A 45 13.61 -8.12 -6.13
C GLN A 45 14.42 -9.42 -5.99
N PRO A 46 15.44 -9.66 -6.84
CA PRO A 46 16.28 -10.86 -6.71
C PRO A 46 16.96 -10.92 -5.34
N ASP A 47 16.96 -12.10 -4.73
CA ASP A 47 17.75 -12.50 -3.55
C ASP A 47 17.57 -11.65 -2.28
N ILE A 48 16.52 -10.83 -2.21
CA ILE A 48 16.23 -10.05 -1.00
C ILE A 48 14.74 -10.16 -0.60
N PRO A 49 14.43 -10.18 0.71
CA PRO A 49 13.06 -10.34 1.20
C PRO A 49 12.21 -9.11 0.88
N THR A 50 11.02 -9.35 0.30
CA THR A 50 10.01 -8.33 0.00
C THR A 50 8.62 -8.85 0.37
N ILE A 51 7.69 -7.94 0.66
CA ILE A 51 6.32 -8.31 1.06
C ILE A 51 5.61 -9.09 -0.06
N GLN A 52 5.76 -8.66 -1.31
CA GLN A 52 5.13 -9.31 -2.47
C GLN A 52 5.65 -10.73 -2.68
N ASP A 53 6.97 -10.94 -2.59
CA ASP A 53 7.58 -12.26 -2.76
C ASP A 53 7.13 -13.22 -1.66
N THR A 54 7.12 -12.76 -0.41
CA THR A 54 6.65 -13.55 0.74
C THR A 54 5.21 -14.00 0.57
N LEU A 55 4.32 -13.09 0.11
CA LEU A 55 2.92 -13.45 -0.19
C LEU A 55 2.82 -14.47 -1.33
N GLN A 56 3.55 -14.27 -2.43
CA GLN A 56 3.55 -15.18 -3.58
C GLN A 56 4.03 -16.58 -3.21
N LYS A 57 5.12 -16.68 -2.45
CA LYS A 57 5.64 -17.95 -1.92
C LYS A 57 4.66 -18.64 -0.97
N SER A 58 3.97 -17.87 -0.12
CA SER A 58 2.96 -18.41 0.79
C SER A 58 1.75 -18.96 0.02
N ILE A 59 1.28 -18.26 -1.02
CA ILE A 59 0.19 -18.75 -1.88
C ILE A 59 0.64 -20.02 -2.62
N GLN A 60 1.85 -20.02 -3.18
CA GLN A 60 2.41 -21.19 -3.88
C GLN A 60 2.52 -22.39 -2.95
N ARG A 61 2.95 -22.21 -1.70
CA ARG A 61 3.01 -23.29 -0.69
C ARG A 61 1.65 -23.91 -0.40
N LEU A 62 0.58 -23.09 -0.39
CA LEU A 62 -0.78 -23.54 -0.08
C LEU A 62 -1.46 -24.24 -1.26
N THR A 63 -1.17 -23.82 -2.50
CA THR A 63 -1.95 -24.20 -3.68
C THR A 63 -1.16 -24.92 -4.74
N GLY A 64 0.16 -24.81 -4.74
CA GLY A 64 1.05 -25.22 -5.85
C GLY A 64 1.06 -24.22 -7.02
N GLU A 65 0.21 -23.19 -7.00
CA GLU A 65 0.10 -22.21 -8.09
C GLU A 65 1.19 -21.13 -7.99
N THR A 66 1.78 -20.78 -9.13
CA THR A 66 2.59 -19.57 -9.25
C THR A 66 1.67 -18.40 -9.61
N VAL A 67 1.38 -17.53 -8.66
CA VAL A 67 0.48 -16.39 -8.84
C VAL A 67 1.27 -15.08 -8.84
N ARG A 68 0.71 -14.07 -9.52
CA ARG A 68 1.18 -12.69 -9.39
C ARG A 68 0.27 -11.94 -8.41
N VAL A 69 0.85 -11.42 -7.34
CA VAL A 69 0.15 -10.56 -6.38
C VAL A 69 0.34 -9.10 -6.80
N ASN A 70 -0.76 -8.40 -7.08
CA ASN A 70 -0.76 -6.99 -7.47
C ASN A 70 -1.05 -6.12 -6.27
N GLY A 71 -0.09 -5.33 -5.82
CA GLY A 71 -0.28 -4.37 -4.72
C GLY A 71 -0.86 -3.04 -5.18
N ALA A 72 -1.53 -2.33 -4.28
CA ALA A 72 -2.08 -1.00 -4.55
C ALA A 72 -1.02 0.06 -4.88
N GLY A 73 0.23 -0.17 -4.54
CA GLY A 73 1.37 0.69 -4.88
C GLY A 73 2.67 0.15 -4.30
N ARG A 74 3.79 0.65 -4.79
CA ARG A 74 5.08 0.29 -4.21
C ARG A 74 5.25 0.99 -2.86
N THR A 75 5.88 0.31 -1.91
CA THR A 75 6.42 0.89 -0.68
C THR A 75 7.93 0.79 -0.71
N ASP A 76 8.62 1.77 -0.11
CA ASP A 76 10.08 1.75 0.03
C ASP A 76 10.51 0.71 1.09
N SER A 77 11.78 0.34 1.09
CA SER A 77 12.38 -0.46 2.16
C SER A 77 12.11 0.14 3.54
N GLY A 78 11.65 -0.66 4.50
CA GLY A 78 11.35 -0.24 5.86
C GLY A 78 10.00 0.46 6.07
N VAL A 79 9.18 0.65 5.04
CA VAL A 79 7.83 1.23 5.15
C VAL A 79 6.85 0.18 5.63
N HIS A 80 6.00 0.55 6.60
CA HIS A 80 4.97 -0.30 7.19
C HIS A 80 3.60 -0.13 6.53
N ALA A 81 2.66 -0.98 6.91
CA ALA A 81 1.26 -0.82 6.56
C ALA A 81 0.34 -1.20 7.71
N LEU A 82 -0.70 -0.38 7.93
CA LEU A 82 -1.83 -0.70 8.81
C LEU A 82 -2.99 -1.29 8.01
N ASN A 83 -3.24 -0.77 6.81
CA ASN A 83 -4.23 -1.29 5.87
C ASN A 83 -3.69 -1.12 4.44
N TYR A 84 -3.10 -2.17 3.91
CA TYR A 84 -2.61 -2.25 2.55
C TYR A 84 -3.45 -3.21 1.73
N THR A 85 -3.71 -2.92 0.49
CA THR A 85 -4.51 -3.80 -0.36
C THR A 85 -3.68 -4.41 -1.47
N ALA A 86 -3.93 -5.70 -1.71
CA ALA A 86 -3.35 -6.44 -2.82
C ALA A 86 -4.37 -7.42 -3.39
N ASN A 87 -4.28 -7.75 -4.67
CA ASN A 87 -5.13 -8.77 -5.28
C ASN A 87 -4.32 -9.79 -6.07
N PHE A 88 -4.89 -10.98 -6.22
CA PHE A 88 -4.34 -12.06 -7.05
C PHE A 88 -5.45 -12.94 -7.61
N ASN A 89 -5.16 -13.64 -8.71
CA ASN A 89 -6.05 -14.63 -9.28
C ASN A 89 -5.59 -16.03 -8.88
N SER A 90 -6.53 -16.92 -8.55
CA SER A 90 -6.26 -18.32 -8.24
C SER A 90 -7.37 -19.23 -8.80
N THR A 91 -6.98 -20.42 -9.26
CA THR A 91 -7.85 -21.51 -9.70
C THR A 91 -7.94 -22.62 -8.65
N ALA A 92 -7.30 -22.46 -7.49
CA ALA A 92 -7.18 -23.49 -6.46
C ALA A 92 -8.54 -23.96 -5.94
N LYS A 93 -8.90 -25.22 -6.23
CA LYS A 93 -10.19 -25.82 -5.86
C LYS A 93 -10.31 -26.13 -4.37
N ASN A 94 -9.21 -26.27 -3.65
CA ASN A 94 -9.16 -26.59 -2.22
C ASN A 94 -9.38 -25.38 -1.31
N ILE A 95 -9.24 -24.15 -1.83
CA ILE A 95 -9.40 -22.90 -1.11
C ILE A 95 -10.39 -22.02 -1.89
N LEU A 96 -11.68 -22.28 -1.71
CA LEU A 96 -12.74 -21.62 -2.51
C LEU A 96 -13.44 -20.46 -1.81
N THR A 97 -13.18 -20.23 -0.51
CA THR A 97 -13.85 -19.17 0.25
C THR A 97 -12.87 -18.16 0.83
N ALA A 98 -13.36 -16.95 1.06
CA ALA A 98 -12.58 -15.88 1.68
C ALA A 98 -12.06 -16.26 3.07
N GLU A 99 -12.88 -16.97 3.86
CA GLU A 99 -12.53 -17.43 5.21
C GLU A 99 -11.40 -18.48 5.18
N LYS A 100 -11.43 -19.37 4.18
CA LYS A 100 -10.33 -20.34 4.00
C LYS A 100 -9.04 -19.67 3.60
N TRP A 101 -9.09 -18.70 2.68
CA TRP A 101 -7.89 -17.89 2.32
C TRP A 101 -7.35 -17.14 3.53
N TYR A 102 -8.22 -16.47 4.29
CA TYR A 102 -7.85 -15.78 5.52
C TYR A 102 -7.09 -16.70 6.49
N SER A 103 -7.68 -17.86 6.80
CA SER A 103 -7.11 -18.80 7.77
C SER A 103 -5.81 -19.44 7.26
N ALA A 104 -5.79 -19.88 5.99
CA ALA A 104 -4.66 -20.57 5.40
C ALA A 104 -3.45 -19.62 5.23
N LEU A 105 -3.66 -18.39 4.75
CA LEU A 105 -2.57 -17.43 4.60
C LEU A 105 -1.96 -17.06 5.95
N ASN A 106 -2.78 -16.76 6.96
CA ASN A 106 -2.28 -16.43 8.30
C ASN A 106 -1.59 -17.61 9.01
N ALA A 107 -1.85 -18.85 8.60
CA ALA A 107 -1.16 -20.04 9.14
C ALA A 107 0.24 -20.24 8.54
N VAL A 108 0.57 -19.64 7.40
CA VAL A 108 1.86 -19.87 6.70
C VAL A 108 2.67 -18.60 6.50
N LEU A 109 2.08 -17.43 6.65
CA LEU A 109 2.79 -16.16 6.63
C LEU A 109 3.62 -15.99 7.90
N PRO A 110 4.75 -15.26 7.83
CA PRO A 110 5.50 -14.90 9.03
C PRO A 110 4.69 -13.85 9.85
N ASP A 111 4.99 -13.77 11.14
CA ASP A 111 4.24 -12.95 12.12
C ASP A 111 4.21 -11.44 11.81
N ASP A 112 5.13 -10.97 10.98
CA ASP A 112 5.23 -9.58 10.57
C ASP A 112 4.37 -9.23 9.33
N ILE A 113 3.63 -10.20 8.75
CA ILE A 113 2.66 -10.00 7.68
C ILE A 113 1.35 -10.70 8.06
N VAL A 114 0.28 -9.94 8.21
CA VAL A 114 -1.04 -10.47 8.58
C VAL A 114 -2.09 -10.07 7.55
N VAL A 115 -2.88 -11.06 7.12
CA VAL A 115 -4.10 -10.84 6.34
C VAL A 115 -5.22 -10.47 7.30
N LYS A 116 -5.71 -9.23 7.25
CA LYS A 116 -6.82 -8.74 8.08
C LYS A 116 -8.18 -9.17 7.53
N TYR A 117 -8.30 -9.24 6.22
CA TYR A 117 -9.54 -9.58 5.54
C TYR A 117 -9.29 -10.07 4.11
N VAL A 118 -10.18 -10.91 3.61
CA VAL A 118 -10.21 -11.40 2.23
C VAL A 118 -11.60 -11.23 1.67
N GLN A 119 -11.73 -10.81 0.42
CA GLN A 119 -12.98 -10.86 -0.33
C GLN A 119 -12.76 -11.22 -1.80
N SER A 120 -13.75 -11.83 -2.42
CA SER A 120 -13.77 -11.97 -3.88
C SER A 120 -14.12 -10.63 -4.52
N VAL A 121 -13.49 -10.36 -5.67
CA VAL A 121 -13.70 -9.14 -6.44
C VAL A 121 -13.91 -9.48 -7.91
N PRO A 122 -14.46 -8.57 -8.74
CA PRO A 122 -14.58 -8.77 -10.19
C PRO A 122 -13.27 -9.21 -10.83
N ALA A 123 -13.35 -10.00 -11.89
CA ALA A 123 -12.18 -10.58 -12.55
C ALA A 123 -11.20 -9.51 -13.09
N ASP A 124 -11.70 -8.36 -13.50
CA ASP A 124 -10.95 -7.20 -14.00
C ASP A 124 -10.46 -6.26 -12.91
N PHE A 125 -10.80 -6.52 -11.64
CA PHE A 125 -10.34 -5.69 -10.53
C PHE A 125 -8.81 -5.74 -10.40
N HIS A 126 -8.23 -4.55 -10.20
CA HIS A 126 -6.79 -4.40 -9.95
C HIS A 126 -6.55 -3.42 -8.80
N ALA A 127 -5.90 -3.87 -7.72
CA ALA A 127 -5.70 -3.12 -6.49
C ALA A 127 -5.09 -1.72 -6.69
N ARG A 128 -4.25 -1.53 -7.72
CA ARG A 128 -3.62 -0.25 -8.04
C ARG A 128 -4.46 0.63 -8.96
N HIS A 129 -5.05 0.04 -10.02
CA HIS A 129 -5.67 0.81 -11.09
C HIS A 129 -7.08 1.29 -10.74
N ASN A 130 -7.80 0.53 -9.91
CA ASN A 130 -9.11 0.92 -9.42
C ASN A 130 -9.07 1.85 -8.19
N ALA A 131 -7.88 2.08 -7.60
CA ALA A 131 -7.74 3.01 -6.49
C ALA A 131 -7.89 4.46 -6.95
N ILE A 132 -8.75 5.23 -6.25
CA ILE A 132 -9.02 6.65 -6.50
C ILE A 132 -8.33 7.57 -5.49
N GLY A 133 -7.66 6.98 -4.49
CA GLY A 133 -6.90 7.72 -3.49
C GLY A 133 -6.19 6.80 -2.53
N LYS A 134 -5.28 7.40 -1.76
CA LYS A 134 -4.54 6.73 -0.68
C LYS A 134 -4.36 7.68 0.47
N ARG A 135 -4.32 7.12 1.68
CA ARG A 135 -3.95 7.85 2.90
C ARG A 135 -2.73 7.17 3.52
N TYR A 136 -1.77 7.98 3.88
CA TYR A 136 -0.58 7.56 4.62
C TYR A 136 -0.54 8.24 5.97
N ARG A 137 0.06 7.57 6.96
CA ARG A 137 0.40 8.13 8.27
C ARG A 137 1.90 8.13 8.41
N TYR A 138 2.44 9.23 8.92
CA TYR A 138 3.85 9.31 9.31
C TYR A 138 3.93 9.56 10.82
N MET A 139 4.78 8.79 11.50
CA MET A 139 4.97 8.83 12.96
C MET A 139 6.30 9.51 13.28
N ILE A 140 6.27 10.54 14.14
CA ILE A 140 7.45 11.25 14.62
C ILE A 140 7.48 11.13 16.14
N CYS A 141 8.61 10.71 16.72
CA CYS A 141 8.87 10.72 18.14
C CYS A 141 9.67 11.99 18.50
N SER A 142 9.06 12.91 19.25
CA SER A 142 9.63 14.22 19.62
C SER A 142 10.22 14.24 21.04
N GLN A 143 10.57 13.08 21.61
CA GLN A 143 11.24 12.97 22.90
C GLN A 143 12.72 13.31 22.81
N ASN A 144 13.32 13.78 23.93
CA ASN A 144 14.75 14.05 24.01
C ASN A 144 15.63 12.79 23.93
N TYR A 145 15.04 11.61 24.07
CA TYR A 145 15.72 10.31 23.98
C TYR A 145 15.02 9.41 22.95
N ASN A 146 15.80 8.54 22.31
CA ASN A 146 15.28 7.55 21.38
C ASN A 146 14.80 6.31 22.14
N SER A 147 13.48 6.16 22.28
CA SER A 147 12.88 5.02 22.98
C SER A 147 13.05 3.72 22.19
N PRO A 148 13.46 2.60 22.81
CA PRO A 148 13.52 1.31 22.14
C PRO A 148 12.14 0.81 21.67
N PHE A 149 11.06 1.25 22.32
CA PHE A 149 9.68 0.88 21.95
C PHE A 149 9.14 1.61 20.71
N THR A 150 9.78 2.71 20.30
CA THR A 150 9.44 3.45 19.07
C THR A 150 10.49 3.31 17.97
N LYS A 151 11.60 2.60 18.27
CA LYS A 151 12.66 2.30 17.31
C LYS A 151 12.10 1.54 16.12
N ASN A 152 12.47 1.93 14.90
CA ASN A 152 11.98 1.38 13.64
C ASN A 152 10.44 1.50 13.44
N LYS A 153 9.77 2.34 14.24
CA LYS A 153 8.31 2.60 14.16
C LYS A 153 7.98 4.07 14.03
N SER A 154 8.91 4.94 14.33
CA SER A 154 8.77 6.39 14.22
C SER A 154 10.12 7.06 13.97
N TRP A 155 10.09 8.22 13.33
CA TRP A 155 11.26 9.05 13.17
C TRP A 155 11.56 9.79 14.48
N HIS A 156 12.67 9.51 15.12
CA HIS A 156 13.10 10.25 16.31
C HIS A 156 13.67 11.61 15.90
N VAL A 157 12.97 12.67 16.30
CA VAL A 157 13.40 14.07 16.18
C VAL A 157 13.59 14.57 17.59
N GLY A 158 14.83 14.64 18.10
CA GLY A 158 15.17 14.96 19.48
C GLY A 158 14.89 16.42 19.89
N GLN A 159 13.87 17.05 19.31
CA GLN A 159 13.48 18.44 19.55
C GLN A 159 11.95 18.55 19.58
N THR A 160 11.46 19.53 20.35
CA THR A 160 10.05 19.90 20.33
C THR A 160 9.71 20.52 18.98
N LEU A 161 8.61 20.08 18.37
CA LEU A 161 8.09 20.61 17.12
C LEU A 161 6.87 21.50 17.38
N ASP A 162 6.81 22.63 16.70
CA ASP A 162 5.66 23.52 16.72
C ASP A 162 4.61 23.00 15.74
N LEU A 163 3.56 22.38 16.29
CA LEU A 163 2.50 21.77 15.48
C LEU A 163 1.63 22.81 14.76
N ASP A 164 1.51 24.03 15.29
CA ASP A 164 0.69 25.08 14.68
C ASP A 164 1.40 25.65 13.45
N ILE A 165 2.69 25.84 13.51
CA ILE A 165 3.51 26.19 12.35
C ILE A 165 3.45 25.08 11.29
N MET A 166 3.56 23.81 11.70
CA MET A 166 3.45 22.67 10.79
C MET A 166 2.06 22.61 10.11
N ARG A 167 0.97 22.89 10.83
CA ARG A 167 -0.39 22.95 10.28
C ARG A 167 -0.54 24.07 9.26
N GLN A 168 -0.01 25.27 9.56
CA GLN A 168 -0.02 26.39 8.62
C GLN A 168 0.74 26.07 7.33
N ALA A 169 1.89 25.40 7.44
CA ALA A 169 2.64 24.94 6.28
C ALA A 169 1.88 23.87 5.46
N ALA A 170 1.17 22.97 6.14
CA ALA A 170 0.38 21.92 5.51
C ALA A 170 -0.75 22.48 4.65
N GLU A 171 -1.36 23.61 5.03
CA GLU A 171 -2.39 24.28 4.23
C GLU A 171 -1.87 24.74 2.85
N ILE A 172 -0.59 25.09 2.73
CA ILE A 172 0.03 25.47 1.45
C ILE A 172 0.11 24.29 0.49
N LEU A 173 0.23 23.06 1.03
CA LEU A 173 0.39 21.83 0.25
C LEU A 173 -0.94 21.20 -0.17
N LYS A 174 -2.08 21.65 0.41
CA LYS A 174 -3.40 21.12 0.05
C LYS A 174 -3.82 21.58 -1.34
N GLY A 175 -4.63 20.73 -2.00
CA GLY A 175 -5.12 20.97 -3.35
C GLY A 175 -4.22 20.40 -4.44
N LYS A 176 -4.46 20.86 -5.66
CA LYS A 176 -3.80 20.37 -6.87
C LYS A 176 -2.57 21.21 -7.19
N HIS A 177 -1.39 20.62 -7.06
CA HIS A 177 -0.10 21.27 -7.33
C HIS A 177 0.83 20.36 -8.13
N ASP A 178 1.87 20.93 -8.72
CA ASP A 178 3.01 20.20 -9.23
C ASP A 178 3.98 19.88 -8.07
N PHE A 179 4.06 18.59 -7.72
CA PHE A 179 4.93 18.08 -6.65
C PHE A 179 6.28 17.59 -7.16
N SER A 180 6.78 18.11 -8.30
CA SER A 180 8.08 17.73 -8.86
C SER A 180 9.24 17.95 -7.87
N ALA A 181 9.19 18.99 -7.03
CA ALA A 181 10.16 19.24 -5.96
C ALA A 181 10.09 18.19 -4.83
N PHE A 182 8.97 17.50 -4.67
CA PHE A 182 8.72 16.53 -3.60
C PHE A 182 8.87 15.07 -4.05
N ARG A 183 9.65 14.80 -5.08
CA ARG A 183 9.88 13.44 -5.57
C ARG A 183 11.33 13.01 -5.44
N SER A 184 11.56 11.69 -5.40
CA SER A 184 12.89 11.11 -5.56
C SER A 184 13.44 11.41 -6.95
N SER A 185 14.76 11.59 -7.06
CA SER A 185 15.46 11.72 -8.36
C SER A 185 15.20 10.52 -9.29
N ASN A 186 15.01 9.32 -8.71
CA ASN A 186 14.74 8.08 -9.44
C ASN A 186 13.24 7.85 -9.71
N CYS A 187 12.38 8.85 -9.49
CA CYS A 187 10.94 8.71 -9.72
C CYS A 187 10.63 8.69 -11.22
N SER A 188 10.13 7.56 -11.72
CA SER A 188 9.76 7.37 -13.13
C SER A 188 8.39 7.93 -13.51
N SER A 189 7.65 8.56 -12.58
CA SER A 189 6.33 9.11 -12.88
C SER A 189 6.43 10.33 -13.76
N LEU A 190 5.77 10.31 -14.92
CA LEU A 190 5.67 11.45 -15.84
C LEU A 190 4.71 12.52 -15.34
N ASN A 191 3.63 12.11 -14.66
CA ASN A 191 2.66 13.05 -14.10
C ASN A 191 3.05 13.40 -12.67
N THR A 192 3.56 14.63 -12.47
CA THR A 192 3.97 15.18 -11.17
C THR A 192 2.86 15.95 -10.47
N VAL A 193 1.80 16.32 -11.18
CA VAL A 193 0.64 17.00 -10.60
C VAL A 193 -0.16 16.01 -9.77
N LYS A 194 -0.31 16.32 -8.48
CA LYS A 194 -1.10 15.54 -7.51
C LYS A 194 -2.10 16.45 -6.82
N ASP A 195 -3.14 15.80 -6.28
CA ASP A 195 -4.20 16.49 -5.53
C ASP A 195 -4.21 15.96 -4.10
N ILE A 196 -3.69 16.76 -3.18
CA ILE A 196 -3.72 16.47 -1.74
C ILE A 196 -5.06 16.96 -1.20
N ARG A 197 -5.92 16.01 -0.80
CA ARG A 197 -7.25 16.28 -0.27
C ARG A 197 -7.23 16.72 1.18
N GLU A 198 -6.33 16.11 1.96
CA GLU A 198 -6.25 16.36 3.40
C GLU A 198 -4.82 16.17 3.91
N ILE A 199 -4.41 17.05 4.83
CA ILE A 199 -3.25 16.85 5.71
C ILE A 199 -3.72 17.16 7.11
N SER A 200 -3.61 16.20 8.03
CA SER A 200 -3.88 16.40 9.44
C SER A 200 -2.63 16.15 10.27
N ILE A 201 -2.42 16.98 11.31
CA ILE A 201 -1.25 16.92 12.18
C ILE A 201 -1.72 17.00 13.63
N GLY A 202 -1.36 15.99 14.44
CA GLY A 202 -1.76 15.90 15.83
C GLY A 202 -0.86 15.01 16.67
N LYS A 203 -1.12 14.97 17.97
CA LYS A 203 -0.49 13.98 18.85
C LYS A 203 -1.24 12.64 18.74
N SER A 204 -0.50 11.56 18.88
CA SER A 204 -1.10 10.22 18.92
C SER A 204 -1.96 10.05 20.17
N HIS A 205 -3.11 9.40 20.02
CA HIS A 205 -3.97 9.04 21.16
C HIS A 205 -3.32 8.02 22.08
N PHE A 206 -2.38 7.20 21.58
CA PHE A 206 -1.71 6.17 22.39
C PHE A 206 -0.51 6.70 23.17
N GLN A 207 0.18 7.71 22.64
CA GLN A 207 1.40 8.25 23.25
C GLN A 207 1.59 9.72 22.87
N ASN A 208 1.48 10.63 23.86
CA ASN A 208 1.58 12.08 23.63
C ASN A 208 2.91 12.56 23.03
N SER A 209 3.97 11.78 23.16
CA SER A 209 5.29 12.08 22.55
C SER A 209 5.37 11.71 21.09
N ILE A 210 4.36 11.01 20.55
CA ILE A 210 4.26 10.65 19.12
C ILE A 210 3.37 11.67 18.42
N ILE A 211 3.93 12.32 17.41
CA ILE A 211 3.21 13.19 16.48
C ILE A 211 2.84 12.34 15.28
N GLN A 212 1.60 12.47 14.83
CA GLN A 212 1.07 11.82 13.63
C GLN A 212 0.79 12.86 12.57
N ILE A 213 1.27 12.61 11.35
CA ILE A 213 0.93 13.37 10.15
C ILE A 213 0.20 12.41 9.22
N GLU A 214 -1.05 12.68 8.91
CA GLU A 214 -1.80 11.91 7.91
C GLU A 214 -1.98 12.74 6.66
N ILE A 215 -1.75 12.10 5.51
CA ILE A 215 -1.87 12.75 4.20
C ILE A 215 -2.71 11.86 3.30
N GLU A 216 -3.80 12.44 2.78
CA GLU A 216 -4.65 11.82 1.77
C GLU A 216 -4.51 12.55 0.44
N ALA A 217 -4.28 11.79 -0.64
CA ALA A 217 -4.22 12.32 -2.00
C ALA A 217 -4.78 11.30 -3.02
N ASN A 218 -5.04 11.79 -4.23
CA ASN A 218 -5.42 10.93 -5.35
C ASN A 218 -4.31 9.90 -5.68
N SER A 219 -3.05 10.29 -5.60
CA SER A 219 -1.87 9.43 -5.75
C SER A 219 -0.63 10.16 -5.23
N PHE A 220 0.48 9.42 -5.08
CA PHE A 220 1.75 9.97 -4.59
C PHE A 220 2.90 9.64 -5.54
N LEU A 221 3.86 10.56 -5.64
CA LEU A 221 5.17 10.32 -6.24
C LEU A 221 6.05 9.52 -5.28
N GLN A 222 7.10 8.90 -5.80
CA GLN A 222 8.09 8.22 -4.97
C GLN A 222 8.72 9.20 -3.97
N HIS A 223 8.76 8.84 -2.69
CA HIS A 223 9.21 9.61 -1.53
C HIS A 223 8.35 10.84 -1.18
N MET A 224 7.29 11.17 -1.90
CA MET A 224 6.53 12.41 -1.73
C MET A 224 6.08 12.64 -0.27
N VAL A 225 5.44 11.67 0.37
CA VAL A 225 4.99 11.79 1.77
C VAL A 225 6.17 12.04 2.71
N ARG A 226 7.28 11.35 2.51
CA ARG A 226 8.50 11.47 3.33
C ARG A 226 9.15 12.85 3.17
N ILE A 227 9.20 13.40 1.95
CA ILE A 227 9.74 14.73 1.68
C ILE A 227 8.81 15.80 2.26
N ILE A 228 7.49 15.67 2.12
CA ILE A 228 6.53 16.55 2.77
C ILE A 228 6.74 16.55 4.28
N THR A 229 6.86 15.38 4.89
CA THR A 229 7.10 15.25 6.33
C THR A 229 8.40 15.94 6.76
N GLY A 230 9.52 15.69 6.03
CA GLY A 230 10.79 16.37 6.31
C GLY A 230 10.69 17.88 6.19
N THR A 231 9.97 18.36 5.17
CA THR A 231 9.74 19.81 4.97
C THR A 231 8.95 20.41 6.13
N LEU A 232 7.89 19.76 6.59
CA LEU A 232 7.09 20.24 7.74
C LEU A 232 7.92 20.27 9.03
N VAL A 233 8.79 19.30 9.26
CA VAL A 233 9.70 19.28 10.40
C VAL A 233 10.72 20.42 10.30
N GLU A 234 11.34 20.63 9.15
CA GLU A 234 12.35 21.68 8.96
C GLU A 234 11.74 23.10 9.02
N ILE A 235 10.47 23.27 8.61
CA ILE A 235 9.72 24.51 8.82
C ILE A 235 9.51 24.78 10.30
N SER A 236 9.08 23.77 11.08
CA SER A 236 8.93 23.89 12.53
C SER A 236 10.24 24.25 13.26
N GLN A 237 11.36 23.93 12.63
CA GLN A 237 12.72 24.26 13.11
C GLN A 237 13.28 25.58 12.53
N ALA A 238 12.48 26.34 11.78
CA ALA A 238 12.83 27.59 11.11
C ALA A 238 14.00 27.45 10.09
N ARG A 239 14.21 26.25 9.54
CA ARG A 239 15.24 25.99 8.51
C ARG A 239 14.73 26.25 7.10
N ILE A 240 13.43 26.14 6.89
CA ILE A 240 12.72 26.37 5.61
C ILE A 240 11.60 27.36 5.89
N SER A 241 11.37 28.30 5.00
CA SER A 241 10.28 29.27 5.10
C SER A 241 9.04 28.80 4.30
N PHE A 242 7.86 29.36 4.63
CA PHE A 242 6.65 29.17 3.83
C PHE A 242 6.81 29.66 2.40
N ALA A 243 7.62 30.71 2.18
CA ALA A 243 7.93 31.23 0.85
C ALA A 243 8.72 30.25 0.01
N ASP A 244 9.63 29.50 0.61
CA ASP A 244 10.42 28.46 -0.09
C ASP A 244 9.51 27.33 -0.57
N VAL A 245 8.57 26.87 0.28
CA VAL A 245 7.58 25.85 -0.11
C VAL A 245 6.73 26.31 -1.29
N LYS A 246 6.22 27.56 -1.26
CA LYS A 246 5.45 28.13 -2.39
C LYS A 246 6.29 28.21 -3.66
N LYS A 247 7.55 28.62 -3.57
CA LYS A 247 8.47 28.63 -4.72
C LYS A 247 8.72 27.21 -5.25
N ALA A 248 8.94 26.24 -4.37
CA ALA A 248 9.15 24.84 -4.76
C ALA A 248 7.97 24.25 -5.52
N LEU A 249 6.73 24.57 -5.12
CA LEU A 249 5.52 24.16 -5.84
C LEU A 249 5.39 24.82 -7.22
N ASN A 250 5.94 26.03 -7.40
CA ASN A 250 5.86 26.77 -8.65
C ASN A 250 6.98 26.41 -9.65
N ASN A 251 8.18 26.11 -9.17
CA ASN A 251 9.36 25.94 -10.04
C ASN A 251 9.98 24.52 -9.99
N GLY A 252 9.49 23.65 -9.11
CA GLY A 252 9.97 22.28 -8.99
C GLY A 252 11.35 22.12 -8.34
N ASP A 253 11.89 23.16 -7.69
CA ASP A 253 13.24 23.12 -7.11
C ASP A 253 13.26 22.28 -5.82
N ARG A 254 13.96 21.14 -5.88
CA ARG A 254 14.15 20.21 -4.77
C ARG A 254 14.93 20.82 -3.59
N ASN A 255 15.78 21.82 -3.83
CA ASN A 255 16.62 22.44 -2.80
C ASN A 255 15.82 23.35 -1.85
N LEU A 256 14.60 23.73 -2.23
CA LEU A 256 13.69 24.56 -1.42
C LEU A 256 12.81 23.75 -0.46
N VAL A 257 12.92 22.44 -0.46
CA VAL A 257 12.13 21.56 0.41
C VAL A 257 13.03 20.69 1.28
N GLY A 258 12.48 20.17 2.38
CA GLY A 258 13.23 19.47 3.41
C GLY A 258 13.77 18.10 3.00
N CYS A 259 14.47 17.48 3.95
CA CYS A 259 15.05 16.15 3.79
C CYS A 259 13.98 15.09 3.49
N THR A 260 14.43 13.95 2.96
CA THR A 260 13.56 12.77 2.88
C THR A 260 13.52 12.09 4.25
N ALA A 261 12.41 12.23 4.97
CA ALA A 261 12.22 11.60 6.27
C ALA A 261 12.44 10.08 6.21
N PRO A 262 12.96 9.42 7.27
CA PRO A 262 13.22 7.98 7.29
C PRO A 262 12.00 7.13 6.93
N ALA A 263 12.23 5.98 6.26
CA ALA A 263 11.13 5.12 5.79
C ALA A 263 10.32 4.50 6.94
N HIS A 264 10.99 4.14 8.03
CA HIS A 264 10.40 3.43 9.18
C HIS A 264 9.37 4.25 10.00
N GLY A 265 9.21 5.54 9.71
CA GLY A 265 8.12 6.34 10.27
C GLY A 265 6.84 6.30 9.41
N LEU A 266 6.90 5.75 8.19
CA LEU A 266 5.81 5.80 7.22
C LEU A 266 4.95 4.52 7.23
N TYR A 267 3.63 4.72 7.22
CA TYR A 267 2.62 3.66 7.20
C TYR A 267 1.61 3.89 6.07
N SER A 268 1.35 2.87 5.26
CA SER A 268 0.13 2.84 4.44
C SER A 268 -1.07 2.70 5.35
N LEU A 269 -1.95 3.70 5.38
CA LEU A 269 -3.09 3.73 6.31
C LEU A 269 -4.38 3.27 5.64
N LYS A 270 -4.61 3.66 4.39
CA LYS A 270 -5.82 3.32 3.65
C LYS A 270 -5.63 3.44 2.15
N VAL A 271 -6.20 2.51 1.39
CA VAL A 271 -6.41 2.65 -0.05
C VAL A 271 -7.90 2.89 -0.29
N ILE A 272 -8.23 3.89 -1.09
CA ILE A 272 -9.59 4.35 -1.33
C ILE A 272 -10.01 3.89 -2.72
N TYR A 273 -11.14 3.21 -2.78
CA TYR A 273 -11.79 2.75 -4.01
C TYR A 273 -13.13 3.43 -4.21
N PRO A 274 -13.69 3.42 -5.42
CA PRO A 274 -15.07 3.85 -5.65
C PRO A 274 -16.06 3.09 -4.76
N ASP A 275 -17.13 3.76 -4.37
CA ASP A 275 -18.17 3.18 -3.53
C ASP A 275 -18.76 1.92 -4.16
N GLY A 276 -19.00 0.91 -3.33
CA GLY A 276 -19.56 -0.39 -3.74
C GLY A 276 -18.57 -1.35 -4.40
N LEU A 277 -17.38 -0.92 -4.81
CA LEU A 277 -16.39 -1.79 -5.44
C LEU A 277 -15.68 -2.70 -4.42
N VAL A 278 -15.42 -2.17 -3.23
CA VAL A 278 -14.76 -2.87 -2.13
C VAL A 278 -15.52 -2.62 -0.82
N ASN A 279 -15.92 -3.67 -0.14
CA ASN A 279 -16.69 -3.60 1.09
C ASN A 279 -15.88 -4.15 2.27
N TRP A 280 -15.17 -3.27 2.96
CA TRP A 280 -14.48 -3.65 4.19
C TRP A 280 -15.41 -3.57 5.40
N PRO A 281 -15.48 -4.60 6.26
CA PRO A 281 -16.17 -4.50 7.54
C PRO A 281 -15.54 -3.39 8.40
N LYS A 282 -16.35 -2.49 8.98
CA LYS A 282 -15.86 -1.38 9.82
C LYS A 282 -14.88 -1.85 10.90
N LYS A 283 -15.17 -2.96 11.56
CA LYS A 283 -14.32 -3.60 12.58
C LYS A 283 -12.88 -3.91 12.11
N VAL A 284 -12.65 -4.00 10.82
CA VAL A 284 -11.35 -4.40 10.26
C VAL A 284 -10.50 -3.18 9.88
N ILE A 285 -11.15 -2.05 9.61
CA ILE A 285 -10.48 -0.81 9.16
C ILE A 285 -10.12 0.09 10.35
N ASP A 286 -10.98 0.12 11.37
CA ASP A 286 -10.89 1.06 12.49
C ASP A 286 -9.94 0.59 13.63
N ASN A 287 -9.30 -0.57 13.46
CA ASN A 287 -8.33 -1.14 14.41
C ASN A 287 -6.90 -0.89 13.96
#